data_132e5610e85f373b83e48656dd4512c2
#
_entry.id   132e5610e85f373b83e48656dd4512c2
#
_cell.length_a   1.000
_cell.length_b   1.000
_cell.length_c   1.000
_cell.angle_alpha   90.00
_cell.angle_beta   90.00
_cell.angle_gamma   90.00
#
_symmetry.space_group_name_H-M   'P 1'
#
loop_
_entity.id
_entity.type
_entity.pdbx_description
1 polymer ?
#
loop_
_entity_poly.entity_id
_entity_poly.type
_entity_poly.pdbx_seq_one_letter_code
_entity_poly.pdbx_strand_id
1 'polypeptide(L)'
;MNKVTNLIQLAYRAGKVSKGDSLLVSIQKSQAKLVLVSSLCGQNRMKKIQDKCTYYNVPYIVVEPSVLDDVSYKKMSAIAIVDSGFAKAIIEK
;
A
#
# COMPACT_ATOMS: atom_id res chain seq x y z
N MET A 1 -19.07 -2.87 0.72
CA MET A 1 -17.60 -2.92 0.77
C MET A 1 -17.10 -4.04 -0.11
N ASN A 2 -16.03 -3.82 -0.84
CA ASN A 2 -15.47 -4.91 -1.62
C ASN A 2 -14.43 -5.69 -0.80
N LYS A 3 -14.06 -6.86 -1.32
CA LYS A 3 -13.12 -7.75 -0.62
C LYS A 3 -11.74 -7.14 -0.47
N VAL A 4 -11.33 -6.30 -1.41
CA VAL A 4 -10.01 -5.66 -1.36
C VAL A 4 -9.92 -4.73 -0.15
N THR A 5 -10.93 -3.88 0.06
CA THR A 5 -10.97 -2.97 1.20
C THR A 5 -10.94 -3.75 2.51
N ASN A 6 -11.70 -4.84 2.60
CA ASN A 6 -11.71 -5.68 3.81
C ASN A 6 -10.34 -6.28 4.09
N LEU A 7 -9.66 -6.77 3.05
CA LEU A 7 -8.33 -7.36 3.21
C LEU A 7 -7.32 -6.31 3.67
N ILE A 8 -7.40 -5.10 3.13
CA ILE A 8 -6.52 -4.00 3.54
C ILE A 8 -6.76 -3.66 5.01
N GLN A 9 -8.02 -3.57 5.42
CA GLN A 9 -8.36 -3.28 6.82
C GLN A 9 -7.82 -4.36 7.76
N LEU A 10 -7.96 -5.62 7.38
CA LEU A 10 -7.45 -6.72 8.18
C LEU A 10 -5.92 -6.66 8.31
N ALA A 11 -5.23 -6.38 7.21
CA ALA A 11 -3.78 -6.24 7.22
C ALA A 11 -3.35 -5.09 8.12
N TYR A 12 -4.07 -3.98 8.07
CA TYR A 12 -3.78 -2.82 8.91
C TYR A 12 -3.93 -3.17 10.39
N ARG A 13 -5.02 -3.84 10.75
CA ARG A 13 -5.28 -4.25 12.14
C ARG A 13 -4.26 -5.26 12.65
N ALA A 14 -3.78 -6.11 11.75
CA ALA A 14 -2.78 -7.13 12.10
C ALA A 14 -1.36 -6.57 12.20
N GLY A 15 -1.18 -5.27 11.92
CA GLY A 15 0.15 -4.66 11.95
C GLY A 15 1.01 -5.07 10.76
N LYS A 16 0.39 -5.47 9.65
CA LYS A 16 1.10 -5.94 8.46
C LYS A 16 1.19 -4.89 7.37
N VAL A 17 1.16 -3.61 7.76
CA VAL A 17 1.30 -2.49 6.81
C VAL A 17 2.39 -1.54 7.26
N SER A 18 2.99 -0.85 6.30
CA SER A 18 3.90 0.26 6.54
C SER A 18 3.31 1.52 5.92
N LYS A 19 3.45 2.64 6.60
CA LYS A 19 2.90 3.92 6.13
C LYS A 19 3.85 5.06 6.50
N GLY A 20 3.60 6.23 5.91
CA GLY A 20 4.45 7.38 6.18
C GLY A 20 5.88 7.14 5.75
N ASP A 21 6.83 7.53 6.58
CA ASP A 21 8.25 7.37 6.26
C ASP A 21 8.67 5.90 6.18
N SER A 22 7.98 5.02 6.88
CA SER A 22 8.27 3.59 6.86
C SER A 22 7.98 2.94 5.51
N LEU A 23 7.11 3.55 4.70
CA LEU A 23 6.74 3.01 3.40
C LEU A 23 7.95 2.82 2.49
N LEU A 24 8.72 3.87 2.27
CA LEU A 24 9.88 3.81 1.39
C LEU A 24 10.96 2.90 1.98
N VAL A 25 11.14 2.92 3.30
CA VAL A 25 12.10 2.05 3.97
C VAL A 25 11.73 0.58 3.75
N SER A 26 10.45 0.23 3.88
CA SER A 26 10.03 -1.17 3.69
C SER A 26 10.21 -1.62 2.24
N ILE A 27 10.05 -0.74 1.27
CA ILE A 27 10.33 -1.06 -0.12
C ILE A 27 11.83 -1.33 -0.31
N GLN A 28 12.67 -0.45 0.23
CA GLN A 28 14.13 -0.56 0.11
C GLN A 28 14.67 -1.83 0.76
N LYS A 29 14.05 -2.26 1.85
CA LYS A 29 14.46 -3.46 2.58
C LYS A 29 13.80 -4.74 2.06
N SER A 30 13.07 -4.64 0.97
CA SER A 30 12.33 -5.74 0.36
C SER A 30 11.31 -6.37 1.31
N GLN A 31 10.84 -5.62 2.28
CA GLN A 31 9.78 -6.06 3.20
C GLN A 31 8.39 -5.83 2.62
N ALA A 32 8.24 -4.78 1.81
CA ALA A 32 6.96 -4.49 1.17
C ALA A 32 6.67 -5.51 0.08
N LYS A 33 5.47 -6.10 0.13
CA LYS A 33 5.03 -7.10 -0.84
C LYS A 33 4.03 -6.54 -1.83
N LEU A 34 3.37 -5.46 -1.48
CA LEU A 34 2.43 -4.75 -2.34
C LEU A 34 2.30 -3.33 -1.83
N VAL A 35 2.25 -2.37 -2.75
CA VAL A 35 2.05 -0.96 -2.39
C VAL A 35 0.71 -0.50 -2.96
N LEU A 36 -0.08 0.17 -2.13
CA LEU A 36 -1.37 0.73 -2.50
C LEU A 36 -1.25 2.24 -2.45
N VAL A 37 -1.51 2.89 -3.55
CA VAL A 37 -1.32 4.34 -3.71
C VAL A 37 -2.65 4.98 -4.06
N SER A 38 -3.01 6.05 -3.35
CA SER A 38 -4.21 6.81 -3.66
C SER A 38 -4.06 7.54 -5.00
N SER A 39 -5.12 7.58 -5.79
CA SER A 39 -5.12 8.32 -7.03
C SER A 39 -4.96 9.84 -6.82
N LEU A 40 -5.18 10.32 -5.59
CA LEU A 40 -4.98 11.72 -5.23
C LEU A 40 -3.61 11.99 -4.62
N CYS A 41 -2.72 11.00 -4.61
CA CYS A 41 -1.35 11.18 -4.15
C CYS A 41 -0.66 12.24 -5.02
N GLY A 42 0.11 13.14 -4.39
CA GLY A 42 0.83 14.17 -5.13
C GLY A 42 1.77 13.54 -6.17
N GLN A 43 1.96 14.23 -7.30
CA GLN A 43 2.73 13.69 -8.41
C GLN A 43 4.16 13.33 -8.02
N ASN A 44 4.82 14.19 -7.23
CA ASN A 44 6.19 13.92 -6.81
C ASN A 44 6.28 12.67 -5.95
N ARG A 45 5.35 12.51 -5.01
CA ARG A 45 5.34 11.34 -4.14
C ARG A 45 4.97 10.08 -4.93
N MET A 46 3.98 10.19 -5.81
CA MET A 46 3.58 9.08 -6.67
C MET A 46 4.77 8.58 -7.49
N LYS A 47 5.51 9.50 -8.10
CA LYS A 47 6.68 9.15 -8.91
C LYS A 47 7.74 8.46 -8.07
N LYS A 48 8.04 8.99 -6.88
CA LYS A 48 9.02 8.35 -5.99
C LYS A 48 8.62 6.93 -5.62
N ILE A 49 7.36 6.72 -5.30
CA ILE A 49 6.86 5.40 -4.94
C ILE A 49 6.96 4.45 -6.14
N GLN A 50 6.53 4.91 -7.32
CA GLN A 50 6.59 4.10 -8.52
C GLN A 50 8.02 3.72 -8.89
N ASP A 51 8.94 4.68 -8.81
CA ASP A 51 10.36 4.45 -9.12
C ASP A 51 10.95 3.41 -8.16
N LYS A 52 10.67 3.54 -6.86
CA LYS A 52 11.18 2.58 -5.87
C LYS A 52 10.58 1.21 -6.09
N CYS A 53 9.27 1.13 -6.34
CA CYS A 53 8.62 -0.15 -6.59
C CYS A 53 9.20 -0.84 -7.83
N THR A 54 9.44 -0.08 -8.88
CA THR A 54 10.04 -0.61 -10.10
C THR A 54 11.45 -1.12 -9.85
N TYR A 55 12.25 -0.34 -9.13
CA TYR A 55 13.64 -0.69 -8.85
C TYR A 55 13.74 -1.97 -8.02
N TYR A 56 12.87 -2.13 -7.03
CA TYR A 56 12.91 -3.27 -6.11
C TYR A 56 11.93 -4.38 -6.47
N ASN A 57 11.29 -4.28 -7.64
CA ASN A 57 10.33 -5.28 -8.13
C ASN A 57 9.16 -5.50 -7.17
N VAL A 58 8.64 -4.43 -6.61
CA VAL A 58 7.45 -4.48 -5.74
C VAL A 58 6.22 -4.09 -6.56
N PRO A 59 5.18 -4.92 -6.61
CA PRO A 59 3.96 -4.53 -7.30
C PRO A 59 3.27 -3.38 -6.59
N TYR A 60 2.63 -2.50 -7.37
CA TYR A 60 1.83 -1.43 -6.78
C TYR A 60 0.53 -1.27 -7.56
N ILE A 61 -0.49 -0.79 -6.85
CA ILE A 61 -1.82 -0.57 -7.40
C ILE A 61 -2.26 0.83 -7.02
N VAL A 62 -2.81 1.57 -7.99
CA VAL A 62 -3.44 2.86 -7.71
C VAL A 62 -4.90 2.59 -7.34
N VAL A 63 -5.32 3.10 -6.19
CA VAL A 63 -6.67 2.88 -5.66
C VAL A 63 -7.38 4.21 -5.44
N GLU A 64 -8.70 4.15 -5.33
CA GLU A 64 -9.48 5.34 -5.01
C GLU A 64 -9.15 5.80 -3.59
N PRO A 65 -9.18 7.14 -3.34
CA PRO A 65 -8.87 7.66 -2.00
C PRO A 65 -9.74 7.07 -0.91
N SER A 66 -11.01 6.78 -1.20
CA SER A 66 -11.94 6.22 -0.23
C SER A 66 -11.47 4.87 0.31
N VAL A 67 -10.74 4.10 -0.48
CA VAL A 67 -10.22 2.79 -0.04
C VAL A 67 -9.28 2.97 1.14
N LEU A 68 -8.36 3.94 1.06
CA LEU A 68 -7.42 4.18 2.15
C LEU A 68 -8.07 4.93 3.31
N ASP A 69 -9.03 5.80 3.03
CA ASP A 69 -9.77 6.50 4.08
C ASP A 69 -10.54 5.53 4.97
N ASP A 70 -11.07 4.46 4.38
CA ASP A 70 -11.80 3.43 5.13
C ASP A 70 -10.88 2.61 6.03
N VAL A 71 -9.59 2.61 5.76
CA VAL A 71 -8.62 1.81 6.52
C VAL A 71 -8.17 2.52 7.80
N SER A 72 -8.06 3.85 7.78
CA SER A 72 -7.53 4.60 8.90
C SER A 72 -8.25 5.93 9.05
N TYR A 73 -8.29 6.43 10.29
CA TYR A 73 -8.82 7.77 10.57
C TYR A 73 -7.96 8.88 9.98
N LYS A 74 -6.68 8.61 9.77
CA LYS A 74 -5.78 9.60 9.17
C LYS A 74 -5.79 9.45 7.68
N LYS A 75 -5.80 10.57 6.97
CA LYS A 75 -5.67 10.54 5.52
C LYS A 75 -4.31 9.99 5.14
N MET A 76 -4.32 8.95 4.32
CA MET A 76 -3.09 8.32 3.84
C MET A 76 -3.08 8.39 2.33
N SER A 77 -1.93 8.77 1.76
CA SER A 77 -1.77 8.78 0.30
C SER A 77 -1.24 7.45 -0.22
N ALA A 78 -0.61 6.66 0.64
CA ALA A 78 -0.08 5.36 0.24
C ALA A 78 0.20 4.50 1.46
N ILE A 79 0.10 3.19 1.29
CA ILE A 79 0.52 2.21 2.30
C ILE A 79 1.19 1.04 1.59
N ALA A 80 2.02 0.30 2.32
CA ALA A 80 2.63 -0.92 1.83
C ALA A 80 2.15 -2.09 2.66
N ILE A 81 1.81 -3.19 2.00
CA ILE A 81 1.47 -4.44 2.67
C ILE A 81 2.77 -5.23 2.79
N VAL A 82 3.15 -5.57 4.02
CA VAL A 82 4.41 -6.27 4.28
C VAL A 82 4.24 -7.77 4.50
N ASP A 83 3.02 -8.26 4.39
CA ASP A 83 2.71 -9.68 4.53
C ASP A 83 2.37 -10.27 3.16
N SER A 84 3.08 -11.32 2.75
CA SER A 84 2.89 -11.91 1.44
C SER A 84 1.51 -12.55 1.27
N GLY A 85 0.95 -13.10 2.33
CA GLY A 85 -0.39 -13.68 2.28
C GLY A 85 -1.47 -12.66 1.96
N PHE A 86 -1.46 -11.53 2.67
CA PHE A 86 -2.41 -10.45 2.39
C PHE A 86 -2.18 -9.84 1.01
N ALA A 87 -0.91 -9.61 0.65
CA ALA A 87 -0.58 -9.03 -0.63
C ALA A 87 -1.09 -9.91 -1.78
N LYS A 88 -0.85 -11.20 -1.70
CA LYS A 88 -1.30 -12.15 -2.70
C LYS A 88 -2.83 -12.18 -2.80
N ALA A 89 -3.52 -12.18 -1.67
CA ALA A 89 -4.97 -12.20 -1.65
C ALA A 89 -5.55 -10.95 -2.29
N ILE A 90 -4.91 -9.79 -2.08
CA ILE A 90 -5.36 -8.54 -2.68
C ILE A 90 -5.10 -8.53 -4.19
N ILE A 91 -3.93 -8.97 -4.62
CA ILE A 91 -3.56 -8.99 -6.03
C ILE A 91 -4.46 -9.94 -6.83
N GLU A 92 -4.80 -11.10 -6.27
CA GLU A 92 -5.62 -12.10 -6.94
C GLU A 92 -7.10 -11.73 -7.04
N LYS A 93 -7.49 -10.59 -6.49
CA LYS A 93 -8.84 -10.06 -6.67
C LYS A 93 -8.91 -9.20 -7.94
#